data_b542cdf5a8916ac8bae78e6f7032410e
#
_entry.id   b542cdf5a8916ac8bae78e6f7032410e
#
_cell.length_a   1.000
_cell.length_b   1.000
_cell.length_c   1.000
_cell.angle_alpha   90.00
_cell.angle_beta   90.00
_cell.angle_gamma   90.00
#
_symmetry.space_group_name_H-M   'P 1'
#
loop_
_entity.id
_entity.type
_entity.pdbx_description
1 polymer ?
#
loop_
_entity_poly.entity_id
_entity_poly.type
_entity_poly.pdbx_seq_one_letter_code
_entity_poly.pdbx_strand_id
1 'polypeptide(L)'
;MENHTPAPKPGLSRRKFLAATSGAAILFALGGLRGTAWSAPIEFTALPWADNALEPVISAKTIGFHYGKHHKGYLDNLNKLVAGTEFADMPLESIVAATSGKPDKTAIFNNAAQTWNHDFYWKSLSPKGGGQPPAELKKRIEVSFGDVETCLKELQTAAVGRFASGWAWLVADGDALKVMNTMNADTPITLGLKPLLTVDVWEHAYYLDYQNRRADHVKAVLEKLVNWEFAAANLG
;
A
#
# COMPACT_ATOMS: atom_id res chain seq x y z
N MET A 1 50.04 77.04 2.89
CA MET A 1 48.63 76.52 2.93
C MET A 1 48.70 75.02 3.15
N GLU A 2 48.69 74.66 4.43
CA GLU A 2 48.74 73.22 4.80
C GLU A 2 47.36 72.67 4.91
N ASN A 3 47.11 71.61 4.13
CA ASN A 3 45.85 70.89 4.14
C ASN A 3 45.83 69.85 5.29
N HIS A 4 45.10 70.15 6.32
CA HIS A 4 44.83 69.21 7.39
C HIS A 4 43.67 68.29 7.01
N THR A 5 43.98 67.01 6.79
CA THR A 5 43.01 65.95 6.67
C THR A 5 42.71 65.33 8.05
N PRO A 6 41.47 65.24 8.53
CA PRO A 6 41.21 64.68 9.84
C PRO A 6 41.27 63.14 9.81
N ALA A 7 41.85 62.54 10.87
CA ALA A 7 42.02 61.13 11.09
C ALA A 7 40.67 60.42 11.33
N PRO A 8 40.53 59.17 10.93
CA PRO A 8 39.28 58.38 11.11
C PRO A 8 39.11 57.97 12.58
N LYS A 9 37.87 58.07 13.06
CA LYS A 9 37.45 57.64 14.40
C LYS A 9 37.50 56.09 14.52
N PRO A 10 37.98 55.56 15.67
CA PRO A 10 38.08 54.11 15.87
C PRO A 10 36.66 53.43 15.97
N GLY A 11 36.39 52.48 15.10
CA GLY A 11 35.20 51.68 15.13
C GLY A 11 35.21 50.71 16.31
N LEU A 12 34.08 50.59 16.99
CA LEU A 12 33.86 49.64 18.07
C LEU A 12 34.04 48.19 17.58
N SER A 13 34.98 47.47 18.20
CA SER A 13 35.25 46.07 17.87
C SER A 13 34.09 45.20 18.31
N ARG A 14 33.80 44.18 17.52
CA ARG A 14 32.73 43.16 17.77
C ARG A 14 32.78 42.50 19.15
N ARG A 15 33.92 42.58 19.86
CA ARG A 15 34.11 42.06 21.23
C ARG A 15 33.48 42.92 22.32
N LYS A 16 33.20 44.20 22.07
CA LYS A 16 32.59 45.12 23.08
C LYS A 16 31.07 45.18 23.01
N PHE A 17 30.46 44.58 21.98
CA PHE A 17 29.00 44.50 21.87
C PHE A 17 28.38 43.34 22.70
N LEU A 18 29.20 42.38 23.15
CA LEU A 18 28.75 41.20 23.90
C LEU A 18 28.85 41.32 25.43
N ALA A 19 29.23 42.51 25.95
CA ALA A 19 29.44 42.69 27.39
C ALA A 19 28.42 43.62 28.09
N ALA A 20 27.31 43.98 27.46
CA ALA A 20 26.32 44.91 28.04
C ALA A 20 24.87 44.43 27.96
N THR A 21 24.62 43.13 28.24
CA THR A 21 23.26 42.64 28.56
C THR A 21 23.31 41.56 29.64
N SER A 22 23.78 42.00 30.82
CA SER A 22 23.56 41.24 32.05
C SER A 22 22.34 41.84 32.76
N GLY A 23 21.24 41.08 32.80
CA GLY A 23 20.16 41.45 33.70
C GLY A 23 18.77 41.30 33.08
N ALA A 24 18.24 40.11 33.05
CA ALA A 24 16.89 39.69 33.37
C ALA A 24 16.63 38.29 32.77
N ALA A 25 16.99 37.27 33.53
CA ALA A 25 16.51 35.91 33.23
C ALA A 25 15.01 35.86 33.54
N ILE A 26 14.18 36.17 32.54
CA ILE A 26 12.78 35.79 32.55
C ILE A 26 12.79 34.31 32.14
N LEU A 27 12.63 33.41 33.12
CA LEU A 27 12.26 32.02 32.89
C LEU A 27 10.85 32.01 32.31
N PHE A 28 10.73 32.11 30.99
CA PHE A 28 9.57 31.56 30.32
C PHE A 28 9.66 30.03 30.44
N ALA A 29 8.95 29.48 31.40
CA ALA A 29 8.54 28.10 31.36
C ALA A 29 7.69 27.94 30.07
N LEU A 30 8.36 27.64 28.95
CA LEU A 30 7.73 27.06 27.78
C LEU A 30 7.24 25.68 28.21
N GLY A 31 6.10 25.65 28.89
CA GLY A 31 5.23 24.49 28.89
C GLY A 31 4.99 24.19 27.41
N GLY A 32 5.70 23.19 26.91
CA GLY A 32 5.54 22.74 25.54
C GLY A 32 4.09 22.35 25.34
N LEU A 33 3.32 23.26 24.76
CA LEU A 33 2.19 22.86 23.95
C LEU A 33 2.78 21.94 22.87
N ARG A 34 2.81 20.63 23.17
CA ARG A 34 2.86 19.62 22.13
C ARG A 34 1.57 19.85 21.34
N GLY A 35 1.64 20.77 20.37
CA GLY A 35 0.68 20.79 19.31
C GLY A 35 0.65 19.37 18.80
N THR A 36 -0.48 18.72 18.90
CA THR A 36 -0.74 17.50 18.17
C THR A 36 -0.54 17.87 16.70
N ALA A 37 0.66 17.60 16.17
CA ALA A 37 0.86 17.67 14.74
C ALA A 37 -0.19 16.70 14.18
N TRP A 38 -1.21 17.23 13.52
CA TRP A 38 -2.17 16.41 12.79
C TRP A 38 -1.38 15.79 11.66
N SER A 39 -1.17 14.49 11.78
CA SER A 39 -0.65 13.68 10.70
C SER A 39 -1.56 13.84 9.49
N ALA A 40 -0.96 13.95 8.30
CA ALA A 40 -1.73 13.88 7.07
C ALA A 40 -2.39 12.50 6.97
N PRO A 41 -3.68 12.42 6.62
CA PRO A 41 -4.34 11.12 6.43
C PRO A 41 -3.65 10.33 5.32
N ILE A 42 -3.69 9.00 5.42
CA ILE A 42 -3.25 8.12 4.33
C ILE A 42 -4.11 8.44 3.11
N GLU A 43 -3.45 8.72 1.98
CA GLU A 43 -4.13 9.13 0.76
C GLU A 43 -4.77 7.95 0.02
N PHE A 44 -5.87 8.20 -0.68
CA PHE A 44 -6.55 7.22 -1.50
C PHE A 44 -5.85 7.08 -2.85
N THR A 45 -5.27 5.91 -3.10
CA THR A 45 -4.55 5.62 -4.34
C THR A 45 -5.51 5.61 -5.54
N ALA A 46 -5.20 6.37 -6.59
CA ALA A 46 -5.98 6.36 -7.83
C ALA A 46 -5.86 5.01 -8.56
N LEU A 47 -6.94 4.61 -9.26
CA LEU A 47 -6.87 3.47 -10.17
C LEU A 47 -5.82 3.72 -11.27
N PRO A 48 -5.01 2.71 -11.65
CA PRO A 48 -4.00 2.87 -12.70
C PRO A 48 -4.61 2.91 -14.13
N TRP A 49 -5.93 2.76 -14.26
CA TRP A 49 -6.69 2.73 -15.52
C TRP A 49 -8.11 3.27 -15.30
N ALA A 50 -8.84 3.54 -16.39
CA ALA A 50 -10.22 4.02 -16.33
C ALA A 50 -11.15 2.95 -15.75
N ASP A 51 -12.22 3.35 -15.05
CA ASP A 51 -13.14 2.47 -14.34
C ASP A 51 -13.83 1.41 -15.22
N ASN A 52 -13.95 1.65 -16.52
CA ASN A 52 -14.49 0.72 -17.51
C ASN A 52 -13.42 -0.05 -18.30
N ALA A 53 -12.15 0.13 -17.99
CA ALA A 53 -11.06 -0.42 -18.80
C ALA A 53 -10.92 -1.95 -18.69
N LEU A 54 -11.50 -2.57 -17.65
CA LEU A 54 -11.44 -4.01 -17.44
C LEU A 54 -12.64 -4.77 -18.05
N GLU A 55 -13.56 -4.06 -18.70
CA GLU A 55 -14.66 -4.70 -19.42
C GLU A 55 -14.17 -5.53 -20.60
N PRO A 56 -14.83 -6.64 -20.93
CA PRO A 56 -16.06 -7.17 -20.32
C PRO A 56 -15.82 -8.11 -19.11
N VAL A 57 -14.60 -8.20 -18.58
CA VAL A 57 -14.26 -9.14 -17.50
C VAL A 57 -14.78 -8.64 -16.15
N ILE A 58 -14.56 -7.37 -15.84
CA ILE A 58 -15.09 -6.69 -14.66
C ILE A 58 -15.78 -5.41 -15.12
N SER A 59 -17.06 -5.27 -14.80
CA SER A 59 -17.84 -4.11 -15.23
C SER A 59 -17.46 -2.83 -14.48
N ALA A 60 -17.66 -1.68 -15.14
CA ALA A 60 -17.54 -0.36 -14.47
C ALA A 60 -18.44 -0.25 -13.23
N LYS A 61 -19.60 -0.92 -13.25
CA LYS A 61 -20.50 -0.99 -12.08
C LYS A 61 -19.82 -1.69 -10.90
N THR A 62 -19.19 -2.83 -11.13
CA THR A 62 -18.43 -3.55 -10.10
C THR A 62 -17.28 -2.69 -9.58
N ILE A 63 -16.50 -2.06 -10.45
CA ILE A 63 -15.42 -1.13 -10.06
C ILE A 63 -15.96 0.02 -9.21
N GLY A 64 -17.09 0.63 -9.59
CA GLY A 64 -17.70 1.72 -8.84
C GLY A 64 -18.05 1.35 -7.39
N PHE A 65 -18.49 0.12 -7.12
CA PHE A 65 -18.72 -0.38 -5.76
C PHE A 65 -17.42 -0.86 -5.10
N HIS A 66 -16.64 -1.66 -5.79
CA HIS A 66 -15.46 -2.30 -5.22
C HIS A 66 -14.39 -1.27 -4.84
N TYR A 67 -14.01 -0.39 -5.76
CA TYR A 67 -13.07 0.70 -5.52
C TYR A 67 -13.72 1.85 -4.75
N GLY A 68 -14.84 2.36 -5.26
CA GLY A 68 -15.43 3.60 -4.75
C GLY A 68 -16.17 3.47 -3.42
N LYS A 69 -16.55 2.26 -2.98
CA LYS A 69 -17.23 2.01 -1.70
C LYS A 69 -16.44 1.12 -0.77
N HIS A 70 -16.08 -0.11 -1.19
CA HIS A 70 -15.39 -1.05 -0.31
C HIS A 70 -13.97 -0.57 0.01
N HIS A 71 -13.11 -0.39 -0.99
CA HIS A 71 -11.73 0.05 -0.78
C HIS A 71 -11.67 1.41 -0.09
N LYS A 72 -12.43 2.39 -0.61
CA LYS A 72 -12.51 3.71 0.02
C LYS A 72 -13.01 3.64 1.48
N GLY A 73 -13.98 2.79 1.76
CA GLY A 73 -14.53 2.59 3.10
C GLY A 73 -13.49 2.05 4.09
N TYR A 74 -12.63 1.10 3.66
CA TYR A 74 -11.54 0.61 4.49
C TYR A 74 -10.54 1.71 4.81
N LEU A 75 -10.14 2.50 3.83
CA LEU A 75 -9.23 3.63 4.05
C LEU A 75 -9.83 4.70 4.95
N ASP A 76 -11.08 5.10 4.71
CA ASP A 76 -11.77 6.10 5.54
C ASP A 76 -11.88 5.66 7.00
N ASN A 77 -12.15 4.36 7.24
CA ASN A 77 -12.19 3.78 8.56
C ASN A 77 -10.78 3.70 9.19
N LEU A 78 -9.77 3.29 8.41
CA LEU A 78 -8.40 3.27 8.89
C LEU A 78 -7.97 4.66 9.36
N ASN A 79 -8.15 5.69 8.54
CA ASN A 79 -7.78 7.06 8.87
C ASN A 79 -8.45 7.55 10.18
N LYS A 80 -9.71 7.15 10.42
CA LYS A 80 -10.39 7.46 11.70
C LYS A 80 -9.78 6.71 12.88
N LEU A 81 -9.43 5.43 12.69
CA LEU A 81 -8.92 4.56 13.75
C LEU A 81 -7.49 4.91 14.17
N VAL A 82 -6.66 5.40 13.25
CA VAL A 82 -5.26 5.74 13.55
C VAL A 82 -5.07 7.19 13.98
N ALA A 83 -6.05 8.05 13.78
CA ALA A 83 -5.95 9.47 14.13
C ALA A 83 -5.61 9.66 15.62
N GLY A 84 -4.51 10.39 15.91
CA GLY A 84 -4.05 10.66 17.26
C GLY A 84 -3.44 9.45 17.98
N THR A 85 -3.20 8.34 17.29
CA THR A 85 -2.51 7.16 17.82
C THR A 85 -1.04 7.11 17.36
N GLU A 86 -0.28 6.15 17.88
CA GLU A 86 1.09 5.85 17.44
C GLU A 86 1.19 5.45 15.96
N PHE A 87 0.07 5.05 15.34
CA PHE A 87 0.01 4.61 13.94
C PHE A 87 -0.21 5.76 12.95
N ALA A 88 -0.55 6.96 13.42
CA ALA A 88 -0.99 8.08 12.59
C ALA A 88 0.03 8.50 11.51
N ASP A 89 1.33 8.41 11.82
CA ASP A 89 2.43 8.81 10.93
C ASP A 89 3.14 7.61 10.29
N MET A 90 2.60 6.39 10.46
CA MET A 90 3.26 5.19 9.96
C MET A 90 2.87 4.90 8.50
N PRO A 91 3.80 4.41 7.67
CA PRO A 91 3.47 3.83 6.37
C PRO A 91 2.45 2.69 6.51
N LEU A 92 1.56 2.55 5.54
CA LEU A 92 0.48 1.55 5.56
C LEU A 92 0.97 0.13 5.85
N GLU A 93 2.05 -0.31 5.18
CA GLU A 93 2.64 -1.64 5.43
C GLU A 93 3.15 -1.80 6.86
N SER A 94 3.71 -0.73 7.44
CA SER A 94 4.18 -0.74 8.83
C SER A 94 3.01 -0.85 9.81
N ILE A 95 1.86 -0.22 9.52
CA ILE A 95 0.62 -0.38 10.31
C ILE A 95 0.15 -1.82 10.26
N VAL A 96 0.10 -2.43 9.06
CA VAL A 96 -0.28 -3.84 8.89
C VAL A 96 0.62 -4.75 9.72
N ALA A 97 1.94 -4.60 9.60
CA ALA A 97 2.90 -5.41 10.35
C ALA A 97 2.78 -5.20 11.87
N ALA A 98 2.65 -3.94 12.32
CA ALA A 98 2.59 -3.59 13.74
C ALA A 98 1.29 -4.05 14.43
N THR A 99 0.21 -4.26 13.68
CA THR A 99 -1.12 -4.61 14.21
C THR A 99 -1.50 -6.07 14.00
N SER A 100 -0.77 -6.79 13.14
CA SER A 100 -1.00 -8.21 12.87
C SER A 100 -0.90 -9.06 14.13
N GLY A 101 -1.86 -9.97 14.30
CA GLY A 101 -1.90 -10.92 15.43
C GLY A 101 -2.20 -10.29 16.79
N LYS A 102 -2.54 -8.99 16.86
CA LYS A 102 -2.88 -8.30 18.10
C LYS A 102 -4.40 -8.15 18.25
N PRO A 103 -5.04 -8.86 19.21
CA PRO A 103 -6.50 -8.85 19.35
C PRO A 103 -7.10 -7.46 19.60
N ASP A 104 -6.41 -6.61 20.37
CA ASP A 104 -6.81 -5.24 20.67
C ASP A 104 -6.64 -4.26 19.49
N LYS A 105 -5.94 -4.67 18.43
CA LYS A 105 -5.70 -3.90 17.21
C LYS A 105 -6.43 -4.47 15.98
N THR A 106 -7.28 -5.47 16.15
CA THR A 106 -7.96 -6.17 15.04
C THR A 106 -8.68 -5.20 14.09
N ALA A 107 -9.34 -4.16 14.61
CA ALA A 107 -10.03 -3.18 13.78
C ALA A 107 -9.05 -2.38 12.89
N ILE A 108 -7.90 -1.97 13.44
CA ILE A 108 -6.86 -1.26 12.68
C ILE A 108 -6.25 -2.21 11.65
N PHE A 109 -5.88 -3.44 12.06
CA PHE A 109 -5.35 -4.45 11.16
C PHE A 109 -6.25 -4.71 9.97
N ASN A 110 -7.53 -5.01 10.21
CA ASN A 110 -8.47 -5.33 9.15
C ASN A 110 -8.59 -4.20 8.12
N ASN A 111 -8.70 -2.94 8.57
CA ASN A 111 -8.83 -1.82 7.65
C ASN A 111 -7.50 -1.49 6.94
N ALA A 112 -6.37 -1.59 7.63
CA ALA A 112 -5.05 -1.37 7.03
C ALA A 112 -4.70 -2.44 6.00
N ALA A 113 -4.88 -3.72 6.36
CA ALA A 113 -4.60 -4.83 5.46
C ALA A 113 -5.55 -4.83 4.25
N GLN A 114 -6.85 -4.55 4.43
CA GLN A 114 -7.78 -4.43 3.31
C GLN A 114 -7.42 -3.25 2.40
N THR A 115 -7.03 -2.10 2.94
CA THR A 115 -6.56 -0.98 2.13
C THR A 115 -5.34 -1.39 1.30
N TRP A 116 -4.36 -2.03 1.93
CA TRP A 116 -3.15 -2.49 1.26
C TRP A 116 -3.43 -3.57 0.20
N ASN A 117 -4.26 -4.57 0.53
CA ASN A 117 -4.62 -5.65 -0.38
C ASN A 117 -5.32 -5.12 -1.64
N HIS A 118 -6.21 -4.12 -1.49
CA HIS A 118 -6.89 -3.51 -2.62
C HIS A 118 -5.94 -2.64 -3.47
N ASP A 119 -5.04 -1.84 -2.86
CA ASP A 119 -4.01 -1.09 -3.58
C ASP A 119 -3.15 -2.02 -4.43
N PHE A 120 -2.80 -3.18 -3.89
CA PHE A 120 -2.02 -4.19 -4.57
C PHE A 120 -2.84 -4.89 -5.67
N TYR A 121 -4.11 -5.17 -5.42
CA TYR A 121 -5.02 -5.81 -6.38
C TYR A 121 -5.22 -4.97 -7.64
N TRP A 122 -5.46 -3.67 -7.51
CA TRP A 122 -5.63 -2.80 -8.68
C TRP A 122 -4.40 -2.80 -9.59
N LYS A 123 -3.22 -2.86 -9.03
CA LYS A 123 -1.95 -2.95 -9.77
C LYS A 123 -1.71 -4.36 -10.34
N SER A 124 -2.26 -5.40 -9.70
CA SER A 124 -2.22 -6.78 -10.19
C SER A 124 -3.04 -6.99 -11.46
N LEU A 125 -3.91 -6.04 -11.82
CA LEU A 125 -4.76 -6.06 -13.00
C LEU A 125 -4.30 -5.07 -14.05
N SER A 126 -4.46 -5.43 -15.31
CA SER A 126 -4.20 -4.56 -16.47
C SER A 126 -5.25 -4.78 -17.57
N PRO A 127 -5.74 -3.71 -18.21
CA PRO A 127 -6.57 -3.82 -19.42
C PRO A 127 -5.86 -4.52 -20.58
N LYS A 128 -4.52 -4.57 -20.54
CA LYS A 128 -3.64 -5.27 -21.49
C LYS A 128 -3.00 -6.50 -20.86
N GLY A 129 -3.64 -7.03 -19.82
CA GLY A 129 -3.13 -8.17 -19.06
C GLY A 129 -3.30 -9.51 -19.76
N GLY A 130 -2.97 -10.58 -19.02
CA GLY A 130 -2.91 -11.94 -19.57
C GLY A 130 -1.64 -12.21 -20.36
N GLY A 131 -1.67 -13.22 -21.22
CA GLY A 131 -0.52 -13.61 -22.02
C GLY A 131 0.63 -14.23 -21.23
N GLN A 132 1.87 -13.96 -21.63
CA GLN A 132 3.07 -14.55 -21.04
C GLN A 132 3.78 -13.56 -20.11
N PRO A 133 4.32 -14.02 -18.98
CA PRO A 133 5.17 -13.18 -18.14
C PRO A 133 6.50 -12.80 -18.81
N PRO A 134 7.15 -11.68 -18.41
CA PRO A 134 8.50 -11.34 -18.81
C PRO A 134 9.50 -12.47 -18.53
N ALA A 135 10.58 -12.53 -19.30
CA ALA A 135 11.47 -13.68 -19.36
C ALA A 135 12.01 -14.13 -17.99
N GLU A 136 12.45 -13.20 -17.14
CA GLU A 136 12.98 -13.55 -15.81
C GLU A 136 11.89 -14.13 -14.89
N LEU A 137 10.72 -13.52 -14.86
CA LEU A 137 9.59 -14.05 -14.07
C LEU A 137 9.13 -15.40 -14.61
N LYS A 138 9.06 -15.53 -15.97
CA LYS A 138 8.72 -16.81 -16.60
C LYS A 138 9.67 -17.91 -16.17
N LYS A 139 10.98 -17.68 -16.22
CA LYS A 139 12.00 -18.64 -15.77
C LYS A 139 11.81 -19.04 -14.31
N ARG A 140 11.51 -18.08 -13.43
CA ARG A 140 11.24 -18.36 -12.00
C ARG A 140 9.96 -19.18 -11.81
N ILE A 141 8.92 -18.90 -12.61
CA ILE A 141 7.68 -19.69 -12.64
C ILE A 141 7.97 -21.12 -13.12
N GLU A 142 8.73 -21.28 -14.21
CA GLU A 142 9.08 -22.60 -14.74
C GLU A 142 9.88 -23.43 -13.74
N VAL A 143 10.81 -22.82 -13.01
CA VAL A 143 11.56 -23.50 -11.93
C VAL A 143 10.64 -23.97 -10.79
N SER A 144 9.62 -23.15 -10.41
CA SER A 144 8.80 -23.44 -9.25
C SER A 144 7.59 -24.32 -9.57
N PHE A 145 7.03 -24.20 -10.78
CA PHE A 145 5.75 -24.85 -11.17
C PHE A 145 5.86 -25.74 -12.41
N GLY A 146 6.99 -25.75 -13.10
CA GLY A 146 7.17 -26.46 -14.37
C GLY A 146 6.80 -25.61 -15.59
N ASP A 147 5.68 -24.91 -15.56
CA ASP A 147 5.25 -23.97 -16.61
C ASP A 147 4.27 -22.92 -16.08
N VAL A 148 3.96 -21.92 -16.93
CA VAL A 148 3.05 -20.81 -16.58
C VAL A 148 1.59 -21.29 -16.44
N GLU A 149 1.17 -22.28 -17.23
CA GLU A 149 -0.18 -22.83 -17.19
C GLU A 149 -0.44 -23.53 -15.85
N THR A 150 0.52 -24.32 -15.38
CA THR A 150 0.46 -24.97 -14.05
C THR A 150 0.40 -23.95 -12.94
N CYS A 151 1.20 -22.89 -12.97
CA CYS A 151 1.16 -21.79 -12.01
C CYS A 151 -0.24 -21.13 -11.98
N LEU A 152 -0.81 -20.79 -13.13
CA LEU A 152 -2.14 -20.19 -13.23
C LEU A 152 -3.24 -21.16 -12.73
N LYS A 153 -3.11 -22.46 -13.02
CA LYS A 153 -4.02 -23.48 -12.53
C LYS A 153 -3.98 -23.63 -11.00
N GLU A 154 -2.79 -23.60 -10.42
CA GLU A 154 -2.63 -23.58 -8.95
C GLU A 154 -3.24 -22.33 -8.34
N LEU A 155 -2.99 -21.15 -8.94
CA LEU A 155 -3.56 -19.89 -8.47
C LEU A 155 -5.10 -19.90 -8.58
N GLN A 156 -5.65 -20.43 -9.67
CA GLN A 156 -7.11 -20.64 -9.82
C GLN A 156 -7.64 -21.57 -8.75
N THR A 157 -6.95 -22.68 -8.49
CA THR A 157 -7.36 -23.67 -7.46
C THR A 157 -7.36 -23.01 -6.08
N ALA A 158 -6.33 -22.26 -5.73
CA ALA A 158 -6.23 -21.54 -4.45
C ALA A 158 -7.34 -20.49 -4.29
N ALA A 159 -7.64 -19.75 -5.38
CA ALA A 159 -8.67 -18.72 -5.41
C ALA A 159 -10.09 -19.31 -5.26
N VAL A 160 -10.42 -20.32 -6.06
CA VAL A 160 -11.73 -20.97 -6.03
C VAL A 160 -11.94 -21.74 -4.73
N GLY A 161 -10.91 -22.43 -4.25
CA GLY A 161 -10.91 -23.21 -3.02
C GLY A 161 -10.89 -22.37 -1.74
N ARG A 162 -10.69 -21.05 -1.80
CA ARG A 162 -10.76 -20.18 -0.62
C ARG A 162 -12.19 -20.18 -0.07
N PHE A 163 -12.38 -20.85 1.07
CA PHE A 163 -13.69 -20.87 1.73
C PHE A 163 -14.06 -19.47 2.24
N ALA A 164 -15.27 -19.02 1.95
CA ALA A 164 -15.78 -17.68 2.26
C ALA A 164 -14.95 -16.56 1.60
N SER A 165 -14.67 -15.48 2.31
CA SER A 165 -13.97 -14.29 1.81
C SER A 165 -12.46 -14.40 1.95
N GLY A 166 -11.72 -13.84 1.03
CA GLY A 166 -10.26 -13.80 1.09
C GLY A 166 -9.61 -13.47 -0.24
N TRP A 167 -8.36 -13.88 -0.38
CA TRP A 167 -7.47 -13.51 -1.47
C TRP A 167 -6.65 -14.73 -1.91
N ALA A 168 -6.29 -14.79 -3.17
CA ALA A 168 -5.29 -15.73 -3.67
C ALA A 168 -4.07 -14.99 -4.16
N TRP A 169 -2.88 -15.55 -3.92
CA TRP A 169 -1.61 -14.88 -4.10
C TRP A 169 -0.62 -15.75 -4.85
N LEU A 170 0.14 -15.13 -5.77
CA LEU A 170 1.46 -15.59 -6.17
C LEU A 170 2.47 -14.81 -5.34
N VAL A 171 3.35 -15.49 -4.62
CA VAL A 171 4.35 -14.89 -3.73
C VAL A 171 5.74 -15.43 -4.01
N ALA A 172 6.78 -14.63 -3.70
CA ALA A 172 8.14 -15.12 -3.60
C ALA A 172 8.51 -15.37 -2.13
N ASP A 173 9.18 -16.51 -1.89
CA ASP A 173 9.78 -16.93 -0.63
C ASP A 173 11.25 -17.25 -0.89
N GLY A 174 12.10 -16.26 -0.76
CA GLY A 174 13.47 -16.32 -1.25
C GLY A 174 13.50 -16.54 -2.76
N ASP A 175 14.16 -17.62 -3.18
CA ASP A 175 14.27 -17.98 -4.61
C ASP A 175 13.06 -18.74 -5.16
N ALA A 176 12.21 -19.30 -4.33
CA ALA A 176 11.05 -20.07 -4.75
C ALA A 176 9.82 -19.17 -4.96
N LEU A 177 8.98 -19.50 -5.93
CA LEU A 177 7.63 -18.95 -6.05
C LEU A 177 6.62 -19.94 -5.46
N LYS A 178 5.59 -19.42 -4.80
CA LYS A 178 4.53 -20.21 -4.19
C LYS A 178 3.17 -19.59 -4.48
N VAL A 179 2.17 -20.46 -4.55
CA VAL A 179 0.76 -20.05 -4.54
C VAL A 179 0.19 -20.29 -3.16
N MET A 180 -0.58 -19.33 -2.66
CA MET A 180 -1.29 -19.46 -1.39
C MET A 180 -2.62 -18.70 -1.43
N ASN A 181 -3.47 -18.94 -0.44
CA ASN A 181 -4.62 -18.07 -0.17
C ASN A 181 -4.61 -17.59 1.28
N THR A 182 -5.26 -16.45 1.50
CA THR A 182 -5.45 -15.86 2.83
C THR A 182 -6.92 -15.60 3.08
N MET A 183 -7.34 -15.66 4.35
CA MET A 183 -8.73 -15.40 4.73
C MET A 183 -8.96 -13.93 5.06
N ASN A 184 -10.15 -13.44 4.82
CA ASN A 184 -10.59 -12.10 5.21
C ASN A 184 -9.58 -11.01 4.78
N ALA A 185 -9.01 -10.30 5.74
CA ALA A 185 -8.04 -9.23 5.54
C ALA A 185 -6.58 -9.70 5.52
N ASP A 186 -6.31 -10.97 5.86
CA ASP A 186 -4.95 -11.48 5.97
C ASP A 186 -4.15 -11.31 4.67
N THR A 187 -2.85 -11.09 4.82
CA THR A 187 -1.95 -10.74 3.74
C THR A 187 -0.58 -11.41 3.91
N PRO A 188 0.07 -11.84 2.81
CA PRO A 188 1.38 -12.51 2.87
C PRO A 188 2.50 -11.68 3.50
N ILE A 189 2.41 -10.35 3.47
CA ILE A 189 3.45 -9.48 4.05
C ILE A 189 3.63 -9.69 5.55
N THR A 190 2.57 -10.12 6.26
CA THR A 190 2.65 -10.45 7.69
C THR A 190 3.38 -11.76 7.97
N LEU A 191 3.61 -12.56 6.93
CA LEU A 191 4.36 -13.82 6.98
C LEU A 191 5.80 -13.65 6.48
N GLY A 192 6.23 -12.42 6.15
CA GLY A 192 7.54 -12.15 5.57
C GLY A 192 7.69 -12.59 4.11
N LEU A 193 6.58 -12.91 3.44
CA LEU A 193 6.56 -13.28 2.03
C LEU A 193 6.43 -12.05 1.15
N LYS A 194 6.98 -12.11 -0.06
CA LYS A 194 6.94 -11.02 -1.05
C LYS A 194 5.81 -11.28 -2.07
N PRO A 195 4.67 -10.53 -2.01
CA PRO A 195 3.60 -10.70 -2.97
C PRO A 195 4.02 -10.24 -4.37
N LEU A 196 3.63 -11.00 -5.39
CA LEU A 196 3.85 -10.68 -6.80
C LEU A 196 2.53 -10.35 -7.52
N LEU A 197 1.48 -11.13 -7.25
CA LEU A 197 0.12 -10.92 -7.77
C LEU A 197 -0.91 -11.32 -6.72
N THR A 198 -2.10 -10.73 -6.82
CA THR A 198 -3.26 -11.16 -6.04
C THR A 198 -4.54 -11.18 -6.87
N VAL A 199 -5.46 -12.07 -6.46
CA VAL A 199 -6.85 -12.11 -6.93
C VAL A 199 -7.76 -12.00 -5.72
N ASP A 200 -8.65 -11.02 -5.75
CA ASP A 200 -9.70 -10.85 -4.75
C ASP A 200 -10.84 -11.85 -5.00
N VAL A 201 -11.19 -12.64 -3.98
CA VAL A 201 -12.29 -13.58 -4.02
C VAL A 201 -13.37 -13.30 -2.97
N TRP A 202 -13.38 -12.10 -2.40
CA TRP A 202 -14.55 -11.57 -1.72
C TRP A 202 -15.70 -11.45 -2.71
N GLU A 203 -16.93 -11.72 -2.28
CA GLU A 203 -18.10 -11.65 -3.19
C GLU A 203 -18.30 -10.26 -3.80
N HIS A 204 -17.92 -9.19 -3.10
CA HIS A 204 -18.02 -7.84 -3.64
C HIS A 204 -17.15 -7.62 -4.89
N ALA A 205 -16.12 -8.44 -5.12
CA ALA A 205 -15.25 -8.32 -6.28
C ALA A 205 -15.90 -8.84 -7.58
N TYR A 206 -16.93 -9.72 -7.47
CA TYR A 206 -17.44 -10.39 -8.66
C TYR A 206 -18.96 -10.63 -8.68
N TYR A 207 -19.67 -10.48 -7.57
CA TYR A 207 -21.07 -10.92 -7.47
C TYR A 207 -22.02 -10.19 -8.44
N LEU A 208 -21.76 -8.94 -8.75
CA LEU A 208 -22.59 -8.18 -9.69
C LEU A 208 -22.49 -8.69 -11.13
N ASP A 209 -21.33 -9.24 -11.52
CA ASP A 209 -21.07 -9.71 -12.88
C ASP A 209 -21.23 -11.24 -13.00
N TYR A 210 -20.86 -11.97 -11.97
CA TYR A 210 -20.77 -13.43 -12.02
C TYR A 210 -21.71 -14.16 -11.04
N GLN A 211 -22.33 -13.47 -10.09
CA GLN A 211 -23.11 -14.04 -8.99
C GLN A 211 -22.30 -15.11 -8.25
N ASN A 212 -22.82 -16.33 -8.11
CA ASN A 212 -22.13 -17.43 -7.43
C ASN A 212 -21.04 -18.12 -8.26
N ARG A 213 -20.78 -17.65 -9.49
CA ARG A 213 -19.81 -18.26 -10.41
C ARG A 213 -18.39 -17.76 -10.18
N ARG A 214 -17.87 -17.87 -8.94
CA ARG A 214 -16.51 -17.48 -8.59
C ARG A 214 -15.46 -18.07 -9.53
N ALA A 215 -15.62 -19.33 -9.93
CA ALA A 215 -14.69 -20.02 -10.82
C ALA A 215 -14.57 -19.32 -12.19
N ASP A 216 -15.69 -18.84 -12.76
CA ASP A 216 -15.71 -18.13 -14.04
C ASP A 216 -15.03 -16.76 -13.92
N HIS A 217 -15.31 -16.04 -12.83
CA HIS A 217 -14.63 -14.77 -12.53
C HIS A 217 -13.11 -14.95 -12.44
N VAL A 218 -12.66 -15.87 -11.58
CA VAL A 218 -11.23 -16.14 -11.37
C VAL A 218 -10.56 -16.53 -12.68
N LYS A 219 -11.18 -17.44 -13.45
CA LYS A 219 -10.67 -17.84 -14.77
C LYS A 219 -10.52 -16.64 -15.70
N ALA A 220 -11.56 -15.81 -15.83
CA ALA A 220 -11.53 -14.66 -16.73
C ALA A 220 -10.46 -13.62 -16.31
N VAL A 221 -10.30 -13.37 -15.01
CA VAL A 221 -9.25 -12.49 -14.47
C VAL A 221 -7.86 -13.02 -14.81
N LEU A 222 -7.60 -14.30 -14.53
CA LEU A 222 -6.28 -14.91 -14.74
C LEU A 222 -5.91 -14.98 -16.23
N GLU A 223 -6.87 -15.26 -17.11
CA GLU A 223 -6.61 -15.34 -18.55
C GLU A 223 -6.42 -13.98 -19.22
N LYS A 224 -7.09 -12.93 -18.73
CA LYS A 224 -7.23 -11.68 -19.49
C LYS A 224 -6.71 -10.43 -18.81
N LEU A 225 -6.57 -10.43 -17.49
CA LEU A 225 -6.28 -9.21 -16.75
C LEU A 225 -4.99 -9.26 -15.93
N VAL A 226 -4.32 -10.41 -15.77
CA VAL A 226 -3.09 -10.50 -14.97
C VAL A 226 -2.04 -9.53 -15.49
N ASN A 227 -1.54 -8.66 -14.61
CA ASN A 227 -0.47 -7.71 -14.91
C ASN A 227 0.90 -8.34 -14.61
N TRP A 228 1.43 -9.08 -15.58
CA TRP A 228 2.72 -9.75 -15.43
C TRP A 228 3.90 -8.79 -15.29
N GLU A 229 3.83 -7.58 -15.88
CA GLU A 229 4.86 -6.54 -15.70
C GLU A 229 4.93 -6.08 -14.24
N PHE A 230 3.77 -5.89 -13.60
CA PHE A 230 3.72 -5.58 -12.16
C PHE A 230 4.28 -6.72 -11.32
N ALA A 231 3.93 -7.97 -11.64
CA ALA A 231 4.48 -9.14 -10.95
C ALA A 231 6.00 -9.22 -11.07
N ALA A 232 6.53 -8.97 -12.28
CA ALA A 232 7.97 -8.96 -12.53
C ALA A 232 8.68 -7.81 -11.78
N ALA A 233 8.08 -6.62 -11.75
CA ALA A 233 8.61 -5.49 -11.00
C ALA A 233 8.67 -5.77 -9.49
N ASN A 234 7.72 -6.53 -8.94
CA ASN A 234 7.74 -6.95 -7.55
C ASN A 234 8.76 -8.08 -7.29
N LEU A 235 9.18 -8.82 -8.29
CA LEU A 235 10.19 -9.87 -8.11
C LEU A 235 11.55 -9.25 -7.74
N GLY A 236 11.91 -8.12 -8.34
CA GLY A 236 13.15 -7.38 -8.07
C GLY A 236 14.23 -7.65 -9.07
#